data_be7191d3813bca9ee8b42a286ce5f14e
#
_entry.id   be7191d3813bca9ee8b42a286ce5f14e
#
_cell.length_a   1.000
_cell.length_b   1.000
_cell.length_c   1.000
_cell.angle_alpha   90.00
_cell.angle_beta   90.00
_cell.angle_gamma   90.00
#
_symmetry.space_group_name_H-M   'P 1'
#
loop_
_entity.id
_entity.type
_entity.pdbx_description
1 polymer ?
#
loop_
_entity_poly.entity_id
_entity_poly.type
_entity_poly.pdbx_seq_one_letter_code
_entity_poly.pdbx_strand_id
1 'polypeptide(L)'
;EQSSDSVTFCLRQTPETLRQYPFRFTFRVRYALRGWTVHVTYSVCNEDEKELPFGIGGHPGFRVPLTGSTGFEDYKLCFSQPCLPDRIGFTGDCYLNGQTECFPLEDDTTIRLRHELFDEDAIVLKNMARCVSLCSEKTGKSVTVAYPQMPYLGIWHMPHTDAPYVCIEPWASLPSRQDVVEELSCKSDLIHLAPGAKYENQWSITITEEKECMM
;
A
#
# COMPACT_ATOMS: atom_id res chain seq x y z
N GLU A 1 15.18 -0.94 -17.79
CA GLU A 1 16.53 -0.43 -17.51
C GLU A 1 17.01 -1.03 -16.20
N GLN A 2 18.31 -1.34 -16.10
CA GLN A 2 18.90 -1.97 -14.92
C GLN A 2 20.28 -1.38 -14.64
N SER A 3 20.60 -1.22 -13.35
CA SER A 3 21.93 -0.90 -12.81
C SER A 3 22.28 -1.87 -11.68
N SER A 4 23.41 -1.66 -10.99
CA SER A 4 23.83 -2.49 -9.86
C SER A 4 22.87 -2.42 -8.65
N ASP A 5 22.16 -1.31 -8.50
CA ASP A 5 21.33 -0.97 -7.34
C ASP A 5 19.90 -0.57 -7.70
N SER A 6 19.51 -0.63 -8.96
CA SER A 6 18.17 -0.28 -9.38
C SER A 6 17.69 -1.02 -10.63
N VAL A 7 16.37 -1.18 -10.73
CA VAL A 7 15.69 -1.69 -11.92
C VAL A 7 14.45 -0.84 -12.19
N THR A 8 14.20 -0.57 -13.48
CA THR A 8 13.01 0.14 -13.93
C THR A 8 12.26 -0.72 -14.92
N PHE A 9 11.02 -1.03 -14.59
CA PHE A 9 10.05 -1.63 -15.51
C PHE A 9 9.27 -0.52 -16.22
N CYS A 10 8.91 -0.76 -17.48
CA CYS A 10 8.16 0.19 -18.27
C CYS A 10 7.00 -0.54 -18.96
N LEU A 11 5.80 -0.01 -18.78
CA LEU A 11 4.59 -0.43 -19.45
C LEU A 11 4.10 0.72 -20.35
N ARG A 12 3.71 0.39 -21.58
CA ARG A 12 3.03 1.29 -22.51
C ARG A 12 1.75 0.61 -22.99
N GLN A 13 0.85 1.42 -23.49
CA GLN A 13 -0.37 0.87 -24.13
C GLN A 13 -0.04 -0.05 -25.31
N THR A 14 -0.88 -1.05 -25.49
CA THR A 14 -0.89 -1.96 -26.64
C THR A 14 -2.28 -1.92 -27.28
N PRO A 15 -2.46 -2.47 -28.50
CA PRO A 15 -3.79 -2.59 -29.08
C PRO A 15 -4.78 -3.36 -28.19
N GLU A 16 -4.29 -4.26 -27.34
CA GLU A 16 -5.11 -5.03 -26.38
C GLU A 16 -5.51 -4.19 -25.18
N THR A 17 -4.56 -3.50 -24.56
CA THR A 17 -4.87 -2.66 -23.39
C THR A 17 -5.76 -1.48 -23.77
N LEU A 18 -5.62 -0.93 -24.99
CA LEU A 18 -6.49 0.14 -25.49
C LEU A 18 -7.98 -0.27 -25.63
N ARG A 19 -8.27 -1.56 -25.74
CA ARG A 19 -9.67 -2.05 -25.75
C ARG A 19 -10.32 -2.02 -24.36
N GLN A 20 -9.52 -2.10 -23.31
CA GLN A 20 -9.98 -2.13 -21.91
C GLN A 20 -9.81 -0.76 -21.24
N TYR A 21 -8.71 -0.09 -21.53
CA TYR A 21 -8.32 1.20 -20.98
C TYR A 21 -7.84 2.09 -22.14
N PRO A 22 -8.75 2.88 -22.77
CA PRO A 22 -8.52 3.55 -24.04
C PRO A 22 -7.71 4.85 -23.90
N PHE A 23 -6.55 4.78 -23.28
CA PHE A 23 -5.65 5.90 -23.05
C PHE A 23 -4.22 5.55 -23.48
N ARG A 24 -3.50 6.53 -24.01
CA ARG A 24 -2.09 6.42 -24.33
C ARG A 24 -1.26 6.92 -23.14
N PHE A 25 -0.39 6.07 -22.62
CA PHE A 25 0.44 6.39 -21.46
C PHE A 25 1.76 5.65 -21.49
N THR A 26 2.71 6.18 -20.74
CA THR A 26 3.89 5.43 -20.29
C THR A 26 3.87 5.36 -18.77
N PHE A 27 3.85 4.14 -18.24
CA PHE A 27 3.98 3.86 -16.81
C PHE A 27 5.33 3.23 -16.51
N ARG A 28 6.05 3.74 -15.52
CA ARG A 28 7.31 3.18 -15.04
C ARG A 28 7.23 2.91 -13.56
N VAL A 29 7.78 1.76 -13.18
CA VAL A 29 8.03 1.39 -11.77
C VAL A 29 9.53 1.22 -11.63
N ARG A 30 10.14 2.06 -10.81
CA ARG A 30 11.56 1.97 -10.48
C ARG A 30 11.73 1.50 -9.05
N TYR A 31 12.50 0.45 -8.86
CA TYR A 31 13.01 0.00 -7.58
C TYR A 31 14.48 0.41 -7.47
N ALA A 32 14.84 1.06 -6.38
CA ALA A 32 16.22 1.44 -6.10
C ALA A 32 16.59 1.10 -4.67
N LEU A 33 17.70 0.38 -4.51
CA LEU A 33 18.25 0.00 -3.21
C LEU A 33 19.25 1.06 -2.75
N ARG A 34 19.05 1.59 -1.54
CA ARG A 34 19.97 2.52 -0.88
C ARG A 34 20.15 2.07 0.57
N GLY A 35 21.30 1.49 0.87
CA GLY A 35 21.51 0.85 2.17
C GLY A 35 20.48 -0.27 2.41
N TRP A 36 19.74 -0.18 3.51
CA TRP A 36 18.71 -1.13 3.89
C TRP A 36 17.30 -0.69 3.46
N THR A 37 17.20 0.26 2.53
CA THR A 37 15.94 0.80 2.04
C THR A 37 15.75 0.54 0.55
N VAL A 38 14.61 -0.04 0.20
CA VAL A 38 14.10 -0.11 -1.17
C VAL A 38 13.18 1.09 -1.39
N HIS A 39 13.56 1.97 -2.31
CA HIS A 39 12.71 3.05 -2.80
C HIS A 39 11.95 2.58 -4.04
N VAL A 40 10.64 2.75 -4.01
CA VAL A 40 9.74 2.46 -5.13
C VAL A 40 9.22 3.77 -5.68
N THR A 41 9.50 4.04 -6.95
CA THR A 41 9.01 5.24 -7.63
C THR A 41 8.09 4.83 -8.77
N TYR A 42 6.87 5.35 -8.75
CA TYR A 42 5.92 5.30 -9.85
C TYR A 42 6.02 6.58 -10.67
N SER A 43 6.06 6.45 -11.99
CA SER A 43 6.04 7.59 -12.91
C SER A 43 5.04 7.29 -14.02
N VAL A 44 4.03 8.14 -14.16
CA VAL A 44 3.02 8.06 -15.21
C VAL A 44 3.14 9.28 -16.10
N CYS A 45 3.23 9.07 -17.41
CA CYS A 45 3.18 10.13 -18.41
C CYS A 45 1.90 9.95 -19.23
N ASN A 46 1.07 10.98 -19.28
CA ASN A 46 -0.08 11.00 -20.17
C ASN A 46 0.40 11.38 -21.59
N GLU A 47 0.35 10.42 -22.50
CA GLU A 47 0.72 10.57 -23.91
C GLU A 47 -0.51 10.76 -24.83
N ASP A 48 -1.70 10.94 -24.20
CA ASP A 48 -2.95 11.18 -24.89
C ASP A 48 -3.28 12.67 -25.02
N GLU A 49 -4.26 13.00 -25.85
CA GLU A 49 -4.83 14.35 -26.03
C GLU A 49 -5.95 14.64 -25.04
N LYS A 50 -6.39 13.66 -24.26
CA LYS A 50 -7.41 13.74 -23.23
C LYS A 50 -6.84 13.47 -21.85
N GLU A 51 -7.56 13.88 -20.82
CA GLU A 51 -7.22 13.59 -19.43
C GLU A 51 -7.16 12.09 -19.18
N LEU A 52 -6.16 11.66 -18.40
CA LEU A 52 -5.89 10.28 -18.04
C LEU A 52 -6.31 10.04 -16.57
N PRO A 53 -7.48 9.41 -16.31
CA PRO A 53 -7.87 9.01 -14.97
C PRO A 53 -7.26 7.67 -14.61
N PHE A 54 -6.57 7.55 -13.47
CA PHE A 54 -5.99 6.29 -13.02
C PHE A 54 -5.89 6.20 -11.51
N GLY A 55 -5.84 4.97 -11.01
CA GLY A 55 -5.47 4.64 -9.64
C GLY A 55 -4.14 3.90 -9.59
N ILE A 56 -3.43 4.00 -8.47
CA ILE A 56 -2.16 3.32 -8.27
C ILE A 56 -1.95 2.98 -6.79
N GLY A 57 -1.28 1.87 -6.52
CA GLY A 57 -0.92 1.45 -5.18
C GLY A 57 0.17 0.40 -5.17
N GLY A 58 0.69 0.09 -3.98
CA GLY A 58 1.60 -1.02 -3.73
C GLY A 58 0.88 -2.12 -2.97
N HIS A 59 1.33 -3.37 -3.15
CA HIS A 59 0.79 -4.53 -2.45
C HIS A 59 1.92 -5.44 -1.94
N PRO A 60 2.89 -4.90 -1.16
CA PRO A 60 3.95 -5.71 -0.61
C PRO A 60 3.45 -6.58 0.54
N GLY A 61 3.81 -7.86 0.50
CA GLY A 61 3.60 -8.80 1.60
C GLY A 61 4.90 -9.05 2.37
N PHE A 62 4.80 -9.08 3.68
CA PHE A 62 5.93 -9.30 4.58
C PHE A 62 5.71 -10.58 5.38
N ARG A 63 6.72 -11.42 5.43
CA ARG A 63 6.69 -12.60 6.28
C ARG A 63 6.53 -12.20 7.75
N VAL A 64 5.65 -12.87 8.47
CA VAL A 64 5.48 -12.78 9.92
C VAL A 64 5.39 -14.20 10.46
N PRO A 65 6.26 -14.60 11.40
CA PRO A 65 7.27 -13.82 12.10
C PRO A 65 8.53 -13.51 11.27
N LEU A 66 9.21 -12.40 11.60
CA LEU A 66 10.48 -12.02 10.98
C LEU A 66 11.65 -12.90 11.43
N THR A 67 11.51 -13.62 12.55
CA THR A 67 12.50 -14.54 13.12
C THR A 67 11.85 -15.86 13.52
N GLY A 68 12.61 -16.95 13.50
CA GLY A 68 12.11 -18.28 13.88
C GLY A 68 11.80 -18.47 15.37
N SER A 69 12.15 -17.50 16.23
CA SER A 69 11.93 -17.56 17.68
C SER A 69 10.65 -16.87 18.16
N THR A 70 9.85 -16.33 17.22
CA THR A 70 8.64 -15.56 17.51
C THR A 70 7.44 -16.09 16.73
N GLY A 71 6.21 -15.81 17.20
CA GLY A 71 4.96 -16.12 16.53
C GLY A 71 4.34 -14.89 15.84
N PHE A 72 3.24 -15.09 15.11
CA PHE A 72 2.52 -14.03 14.42
C PHE A 72 2.01 -12.94 15.38
N GLU A 73 1.42 -13.33 16.51
CA GLU A 73 0.85 -12.43 17.52
C GLU A 73 1.90 -11.69 18.34
N ASP A 74 3.18 -12.04 18.22
CA ASP A 74 4.27 -11.28 18.84
C ASP A 74 4.56 -9.98 18.08
N TYR A 75 3.91 -9.77 16.94
CA TYR A 75 4.12 -8.60 16.08
C TYR A 75 2.97 -7.60 16.17
N LYS A 76 3.30 -6.38 15.85
CA LYS A 76 2.39 -5.24 15.79
C LYS A 76 2.76 -4.31 14.65
N LEU A 77 1.79 -3.53 14.18
CA LEU A 77 2.00 -2.40 13.30
C LEU A 77 2.01 -1.13 14.14
N CYS A 78 3.11 -0.38 14.11
CA CYS A 78 3.27 0.87 14.84
C CYS A 78 3.35 2.05 13.86
N PHE A 79 2.39 2.95 13.91
CA PHE A 79 2.42 4.21 13.17
C PHE A 79 3.46 5.16 13.75
N SER A 80 4.10 5.94 12.90
CA SER A 80 5.21 6.83 13.27
C SER A 80 4.84 7.99 14.19
N GLN A 81 3.55 8.27 14.34
CA GLN A 81 3.00 9.31 15.22
C GLN A 81 1.56 8.97 15.61
N PRO A 82 1.05 9.51 16.72
CA PRO A 82 -0.34 9.34 17.13
C PRO A 82 -1.30 9.77 16.02
N CYS A 83 -2.32 8.96 15.77
CA CYS A 83 -3.36 9.23 14.80
C CYS A 83 -4.66 8.48 15.16
N LEU A 84 -5.77 8.96 14.63
CA LEU A 84 -7.07 8.32 14.76
C LEU A 84 -7.60 8.01 13.36
N PRO A 85 -7.26 6.83 12.80
CA PRO A 85 -7.69 6.46 11.47
C PRO A 85 -9.19 6.23 11.38
N ASP A 86 -9.72 6.37 10.17
CA ASP A 86 -11.02 5.86 9.80
C ASP A 86 -10.87 4.57 8.98
N ARG A 87 -11.61 3.52 9.33
CA ARG A 87 -11.78 2.31 8.52
C ARG A 87 -12.81 2.56 7.45
N ILE A 88 -12.48 2.23 6.21
CA ILE A 88 -13.36 2.31 5.05
C ILE A 88 -14.07 0.97 4.92
N GLY A 89 -15.40 1.01 4.81
CA GLY A 89 -16.23 -0.17 4.73
C GLY A 89 -16.31 -0.74 3.31
N PHE A 90 -16.23 -2.08 3.23
CA PHE A 90 -16.35 -2.85 1.99
C PHE A 90 -17.52 -3.83 2.07
N THR A 91 -17.98 -4.26 0.91
CA THR A 91 -18.89 -5.40 0.75
C THR A 91 -18.07 -6.69 0.62
N GLY A 92 -18.73 -7.86 0.74
CA GLY A 92 -18.08 -9.15 0.52
C GLY A 92 -17.52 -9.35 -0.89
N ASP A 93 -17.93 -8.52 -1.88
CA ASP A 93 -17.41 -8.51 -3.24
C ASP A 93 -16.33 -7.44 -3.47
N CYS A 94 -15.74 -6.92 -2.39
CA CYS A 94 -14.67 -5.91 -2.40
C CYS A 94 -15.04 -4.56 -3.02
N TYR A 95 -16.33 -4.18 -3.02
CA TYR A 95 -16.78 -2.83 -3.37
C TYR A 95 -16.90 -1.95 -2.12
N LEU A 96 -16.72 -0.64 -2.31
CA LEU A 96 -17.02 0.32 -1.24
C LEU A 96 -18.53 0.29 -0.92
N ASN A 97 -18.87 0.14 0.36
CA ASN A 97 -20.25 0.18 0.84
C ASN A 97 -20.71 1.59 1.26
N GLY A 98 -19.85 2.60 1.16
CA GLY A 98 -20.10 3.99 1.53
C GLY A 98 -20.02 4.28 3.03
N GLN A 99 -19.72 3.30 3.86
CA GLN A 99 -19.55 3.48 5.29
C GLN A 99 -18.10 3.83 5.65
N THR A 100 -17.95 4.55 6.74
CA THR A 100 -16.66 4.88 7.33
C THR A 100 -16.86 4.92 8.84
N GLU A 101 -15.98 4.26 9.56
CA GLU A 101 -16.02 4.20 11.03
C GLU A 101 -14.66 4.54 11.63
N CYS A 102 -14.67 5.08 12.84
CA CYS A 102 -13.43 5.32 13.59
C CYS A 102 -12.75 3.98 13.89
N PHE A 103 -11.45 3.88 13.65
CA PHE A 103 -10.62 2.73 13.95
C PHE A 103 -9.60 3.09 15.05
N PRO A 104 -9.95 2.89 16.32
CA PRO A 104 -9.06 3.26 17.43
C PRO A 104 -7.81 2.37 17.45
N LEU A 105 -6.67 3.01 17.64
CA LEU A 105 -5.38 2.34 17.81
C LEU A 105 -5.07 2.19 19.29
N GLU A 106 -4.35 1.13 19.67
CA GLU A 106 -3.77 1.01 21.00
C GLU A 106 -2.67 2.08 21.15
N ASP A 107 -2.71 2.83 22.24
CA ASP A 107 -1.80 3.96 22.52
C ASP A 107 -1.72 4.97 21.35
N ASP A 108 -2.83 5.17 20.61
CA ASP A 108 -2.97 6.07 19.46
C ASP A 108 -2.02 5.75 18.28
N THR A 109 -1.26 4.65 18.34
CA THR A 109 -0.24 4.33 17.32
C THR A 109 -0.24 2.87 16.87
N THR A 110 -0.86 1.94 17.59
CA THR A 110 -0.55 0.51 17.48
C THR A 110 -1.75 -0.32 17.05
N ILE A 111 -1.49 -1.26 16.11
CA ILE A 111 -2.37 -2.38 15.79
C ILE A 111 -1.63 -3.68 16.12
N ARG A 112 -2.09 -4.45 17.12
CA ARG A 112 -1.54 -5.77 17.40
C ARG A 112 -2.01 -6.77 16.35
N LEU A 113 -1.09 -7.57 15.82
CA LEU A 113 -1.43 -8.59 14.84
C LEU A 113 -2.04 -9.82 15.54
N ARG A 114 -3.10 -10.34 14.93
CA ARG A 114 -3.71 -11.63 15.20
C ARG A 114 -4.44 -12.06 13.93
N HIS A 115 -4.55 -13.34 13.69
CA HIS A 115 -5.12 -13.85 12.43
C HIS A 115 -6.58 -13.44 12.25
N GLU A 116 -7.39 -13.49 13.32
CA GLU A 116 -8.82 -13.15 13.30
C GLU A 116 -9.10 -11.68 12.93
N LEU A 117 -8.09 -10.83 12.99
CA LEU A 117 -8.22 -9.42 12.60
C LEU A 117 -8.62 -9.26 11.13
N PHE A 118 -8.36 -10.30 10.32
CA PHE A 118 -8.56 -10.32 8.87
C PHE A 118 -9.71 -11.23 8.43
N ASP A 119 -10.50 -11.77 9.34
CA ASP A 119 -11.60 -12.68 9.01
C ASP A 119 -12.69 -12.00 8.17
N GLU A 120 -12.83 -10.69 8.26
CA GLU A 120 -13.69 -9.85 7.44
C GLU A 120 -12.95 -9.18 6.25
N ASP A 121 -11.85 -9.81 5.78
CA ASP A 121 -11.00 -9.30 4.70
C ASP A 121 -10.12 -8.11 5.12
N ALA A 122 -9.70 -7.28 4.17
CA ALA A 122 -8.75 -6.20 4.37
C ALA A 122 -9.25 -5.11 5.33
N ILE A 123 -8.35 -4.60 6.17
CA ILE A 123 -8.55 -3.36 6.91
C ILE A 123 -8.01 -2.24 6.04
N VAL A 124 -8.89 -1.38 5.52
CA VAL A 124 -8.49 -0.24 4.70
C VAL A 124 -8.70 1.05 5.49
N LEU A 125 -7.62 1.78 5.70
CA LEU A 125 -7.57 2.98 6.53
C LEU A 125 -7.36 4.25 5.71
N LYS A 126 -7.92 5.35 6.19
CA LYS A 126 -7.58 6.73 5.82
C LYS A 126 -7.29 7.55 7.07
N ASN A 127 -6.75 8.77 6.94
CA ASN A 127 -6.43 9.68 8.04
C ASN A 127 -5.40 9.16 9.06
N MET A 128 -4.61 8.13 8.69
CA MET A 128 -3.51 7.61 9.48
C MET A 128 -2.19 8.34 9.19
N ALA A 129 -1.19 8.13 10.04
CA ALA A 129 0.19 8.54 9.76
C ALA A 129 0.72 7.83 8.50
N ARG A 130 1.58 8.51 7.73
CA ARG A 130 2.08 8.05 6.42
C ARG A 130 3.33 7.17 6.51
N CYS A 131 3.54 6.56 7.66
CA CYS A 131 4.64 5.65 7.92
C CYS A 131 4.22 4.67 9.01
N VAL A 132 4.44 3.38 8.78
CA VAL A 132 4.10 2.30 9.70
C VAL A 132 5.21 1.26 9.73
N SER A 133 5.49 0.71 10.90
CA SER A 133 6.51 -0.32 11.11
C SER A 133 5.89 -1.61 11.62
N LEU A 134 6.19 -2.70 10.95
CA LEU A 134 5.98 -4.06 11.44
C LEU A 134 7.14 -4.41 12.36
N CYS A 135 6.88 -4.60 13.65
CA CYS A 135 7.89 -4.84 14.66
C CYS A 135 7.39 -5.75 15.78
N SER A 136 8.31 -6.22 16.62
CA SER A 136 8.05 -7.01 17.83
C SER A 136 8.98 -6.57 18.94
N GLU A 137 8.50 -6.57 20.16
CA GLU A 137 9.32 -6.31 21.36
C GLU A 137 10.29 -7.45 21.69
N LYS A 138 10.07 -8.63 21.09
CA LYS A 138 10.90 -9.82 21.28
C LYS A 138 12.11 -9.89 20.36
N THR A 139 12.23 -8.97 19.41
CA THR A 139 13.31 -8.97 18.42
C THR A 139 13.64 -7.55 17.99
N GLY A 140 14.92 -7.27 17.71
CA GLY A 140 15.37 -5.99 17.16
C GLY A 140 15.13 -5.83 15.65
N LYS A 141 14.37 -6.76 15.01
CA LYS A 141 14.07 -6.66 13.57
C LYS A 141 12.75 -5.97 13.32
N SER A 142 12.75 -5.09 12.34
CA SER A 142 11.53 -4.42 11.88
C SER A 142 11.54 -4.15 10.38
N VAL A 143 10.34 -3.98 9.82
CA VAL A 143 10.13 -3.51 8.46
C VAL A 143 9.26 -2.27 8.50
N THR A 144 9.75 -1.17 7.98
CA THR A 144 9.05 0.11 7.93
C THR A 144 8.62 0.43 6.51
N VAL A 145 7.34 0.74 6.32
CA VAL A 145 6.78 1.22 5.05
C VAL A 145 6.42 2.69 5.21
N ALA A 146 7.05 3.55 4.40
CA ALA A 146 6.78 4.99 4.36
C ALA A 146 6.16 5.36 3.01
N TYR A 147 5.02 6.07 3.04
CA TYR A 147 4.16 6.35 1.87
C TYR A 147 3.58 7.78 1.92
N PRO A 148 4.42 8.81 1.87
CA PRO A 148 4.03 10.19 2.18
C PRO A 148 2.92 10.75 1.28
N GLN A 149 2.78 10.23 0.07
CA GLN A 149 1.86 10.74 -0.96
C GLN A 149 0.63 9.84 -1.18
N MET A 150 0.46 8.75 -0.41
CA MET A 150 -0.68 7.83 -0.58
C MET A 150 -1.67 7.99 0.57
N PRO A 151 -2.94 8.36 0.28
CA PRO A 151 -3.95 8.69 1.30
C PRO A 151 -4.53 7.48 2.02
N TYR A 152 -4.40 6.28 1.46
CA TYR A 152 -5.00 5.06 1.99
C TYR A 152 -3.94 4.01 2.32
N LEU A 153 -4.27 3.14 3.28
CA LEU A 153 -3.45 2.00 3.68
C LEU A 153 -4.34 0.77 3.80
N GLY A 154 -4.10 -0.23 2.97
CA GLY A 154 -4.62 -1.58 3.14
C GLY A 154 -3.71 -2.39 4.06
N ILE A 155 -4.30 -3.16 4.97
CA ILE A 155 -3.62 -4.14 5.81
C ILE A 155 -4.36 -5.45 5.62
N TRP A 156 -3.67 -6.51 5.18
CA TRP A 156 -4.34 -7.73 4.77
C TRP A 156 -3.49 -8.99 4.94
N HIS A 157 -4.12 -10.09 5.22
CA HIS A 157 -3.67 -11.43 4.89
C HIS A 157 -4.88 -12.32 4.53
N MET A 158 -4.65 -13.53 4.05
CA MET A 158 -5.72 -14.44 3.65
C MET A 158 -6.67 -14.72 4.82
N PRO A 159 -7.96 -14.36 4.72
CA PRO A 159 -8.97 -14.61 5.75
C PRO A 159 -9.07 -16.08 6.15
N HIS A 160 -9.40 -16.33 7.42
CA HIS A 160 -9.63 -17.68 7.99
C HIS A 160 -8.45 -18.64 7.82
N THR A 161 -7.19 -18.13 7.82
CA THR A 161 -5.96 -18.93 7.72
C THR A 161 -4.93 -18.49 8.73
N ASP A 162 -3.96 -19.36 9.03
CA ASP A 162 -2.76 -19.05 9.81
C ASP A 162 -1.60 -18.65 8.88
N ALA A 163 -1.87 -17.91 7.80
CA ALA A 163 -0.86 -17.54 6.81
C ALA A 163 0.25 -16.69 7.44
N PRO A 164 1.54 -17.06 7.27
CA PRO A 164 2.65 -16.43 7.96
C PRO A 164 3.13 -15.16 7.25
N TYR A 165 2.22 -14.22 6.97
CA TYR A 165 2.53 -12.94 6.34
C TYR A 165 1.48 -11.89 6.67
N VAL A 166 1.82 -10.62 6.47
CA VAL A 166 0.89 -9.50 6.41
C VAL A 166 1.25 -8.61 5.24
N CYS A 167 0.26 -8.15 4.49
CA CYS A 167 0.41 -7.12 3.48
C CYS A 167 0.24 -5.74 4.13
N ILE A 168 1.06 -4.78 3.70
CA ILE A 168 0.99 -3.38 4.11
C ILE A 168 0.95 -2.57 2.83
N GLU A 169 -0.22 -2.11 2.44
CA GLU A 169 -0.55 -1.72 1.07
C GLU A 169 -0.87 -0.22 0.97
N PRO A 170 0.11 0.62 0.63
CA PRO A 170 -0.17 2.04 0.40
C PRO A 170 -0.90 2.24 -0.93
N TRP A 171 -2.04 2.95 -0.91
CA TRP A 171 -2.87 3.21 -2.09
C TRP A 171 -3.13 4.70 -2.30
N ALA A 172 -3.15 5.11 -3.57
CA ALA A 172 -3.52 6.47 -3.98
C ALA A 172 -5.01 6.56 -4.36
N SER A 173 -5.71 5.43 -4.51
CA SER A 173 -7.12 5.36 -4.92
C SER A 173 -7.81 4.17 -4.25
N LEU A 174 -9.14 4.17 -4.32
CA LEU A 174 -10.00 3.12 -3.77
C LEU A 174 -10.72 2.36 -4.89
N PRO A 175 -11.25 1.14 -4.62
CA PRO A 175 -12.16 0.42 -5.52
C PRO A 175 -13.43 1.21 -5.87
N SER A 176 -14.25 0.65 -6.76
CA SER A 176 -15.56 1.21 -7.09
C SER A 176 -16.56 1.00 -5.95
N ARG A 177 -17.63 1.80 -5.96
CA ARG A 177 -18.76 1.64 -5.04
C ARG A 177 -19.69 0.53 -5.53
N GLN A 178 -20.33 -0.14 -4.59
CA GLN A 178 -21.36 -1.13 -4.91
C GLN A 178 -22.53 -0.46 -5.64
N ASP A 179 -23.11 -1.15 -6.62
CA ASP A 179 -24.31 -0.75 -7.39
C ASP A 179 -24.18 0.62 -8.10
N VAL A 180 -22.96 1.10 -8.28
CA VAL A 180 -22.69 2.33 -9.02
C VAL A 180 -21.90 2.01 -10.26
N VAL A 181 -22.53 2.20 -11.43
CA VAL A 181 -21.85 2.19 -12.74
C VAL A 181 -21.58 3.64 -13.12
N GLU A 182 -20.32 4.02 -13.06
CA GLU A 182 -19.89 5.38 -13.36
C GLU A 182 -18.81 5.39 -14.44
N GLU A 183 -18.75 6.48 -15.18
CA GLU A 183 -17.65 6.74 -16.09
C GLU A 183 -16.34 6.87 -15.31
N LEU A 184 -15.28 6.25 -15.80
CA LEU A 184 -13.97 6.28 -15.14
C LEU A 184 -13.47 7.72 -14.89
N SER A 185 -13.79 8.64 -15.80
CA SER A 185 -13.47 10.07 -15.67
C SER A 185 -14.20 10.78 -14.54
N CYS A 186 -15.27 10.17 -14.00
CA CYS A 186 -16.08 10.74 -12.90
C CYS A 186 -15.89 9.99 -11.58
N LYS A 187 -15.17 8.83 -11.62
CA LYS A 187 -14.93 8.03 -10.42
C LYS A 187 -14.10 8.82 -9.41
N SER A 188 -14.62 8.89 -8.19
CA SER A 188 -13.91 9.52 -7.06
C SER A 188 -12.56 8.83 -6.77
N ASP A 189 -11.68 9.56 -6.13
CA ASP A 189 -10.37 9.08 -5.65
C ASP A 189 -9.36 8.67 -6.75
N LEU A 190 -9.64 8.95 -8.01
CA LEU A 190 -8.66 8.78 -9.07
C LEU A 190 -7.74 9.99 -9.21
N ILE A 191 -6.56 9.74 -9.72
CA ILE A 191 -5.64 10.77 -10.19
C ILE A 191 -6.06 11.15 -11.60
N HIS A 192 -6.27 12.45 -11.83
CA HIS A 192 -6.64 13.02 -13.13
C HIS A 192 -5.42 13.74 -13.71
N LEU A 193 -4.79 13.15 -14.72
CA LEU A 193 -3.57 13.66 -15.30
C LEU A 193 -3.85 14.34 -16.65
N ALA A 194 -3.61 15.65 -16.72
CA ALA A 194 -3.84 16.42 -17.93
C ALA A 194 -2.99 15.90 -19.12
N PRO A 195 -3.41 16.17 -20.38
CA PRO A 195 -2.62 15.82 -21.58
C PRO A 195 -1.17 16.30 -21.47
N GLY A 196 -0.22 15.42 -21.79
CA GLY A 196 1.22 15.69 -21.75
C GLY A 196 1.83 15.85 -20.35
N ALA A 197 1.02 15.81 -19.28
CA ALA A 197 1.50 15.93 -17.91
C ALA A 197 2.17 14.65 -17.41
N LYS A 198 2.93 14.79 -16.33
CA LYS A 198 3.59 13.68 -15.62
C LYS A 198 3.17 13.66 -14.15
N TYR A 199 2.97 12.46 -13.65
CA TYR A 199 2.74 12.16 -12.25
C TYR A 199 3.91 11.36 -11.70
N GLU A 200 4.33 11.67 -10.49
CA GLU A 200 5.31 10.87 -9.76
C GLU A 200 4.86 10.65 -8.32
N ASN A 201 5.04 9.43 -7.84
CA ASN A 201 4.77 9.04 -6.48
C ASN A 201 5.91 8.15 -5.97
N GLN A 202 6.30 8.33 -4.73
CA GLN A 202 7.37 7.56 -4.13
C GLN A 202 6.96 7.04 -2.75
N TRP A 203 7.30 5.77 -2.52
CA TRP A 203 7.20 5.11 -1.23
C TRP A 203 8.43 4.23 -0.98
N SER A 204 8.61 3.74 0.23
CA SER A 204 9.80 2.98 0.55
C SER A 204 9.55 1.90 1.58
N ILE A 205 10.42 0.88 1.55
CA ILE A 205 10.50 -0.22 2.50
C ILE A 205 11.89 -0.18 3.12
N THR A 206 11.98 0.00 4.43
CA THR A 206 13.25 -0.01 5.17
C THR A 206 13.28 -1.21 6.10
N ILE A 207 14.36 -1.99 6.04
CA ILE A 207 14.62 -3.07 6.97
C ILE A 207 15.56 -2.54 8.06
N THR A 208 15.21 -2.78 9.32
CA THR A 208 16.07 -2.46 10.46
C THR A 208 16.38 -3.72 11.22
N GLU A 209 17.64 -3.86 11.59
CA GLU A 209 18.13 -4.89 12.49
C GLU A 209 18.96 -4.20 13.58
N GLU A 210 18.43 -4.11 14.80
CA GLU A 210 19.24 -3.67 15.92
C GLU A 210 20.34 -4.70 16.17
N LYS A 211 21.60 -4.28 16.10
CA LYS A 211 22.70 -5.12 16.52
C LYS A 211 22.54 -5.33 18.04
N GLU A 212 22.40 -6.60 18.46
CA GLU A 212 22.60 -6.93 19.87
C GLU A 212 23.91 -6.28 20.30
N CYS A 213 23.82 -5.35 21.24
CA CYS A 213 24.99 -4.84 21.92
C CYS A 213 25.52 -6.01 22.75
N MET A 214 26.52 -6.75 22.22
CA MET A 214 27.22 -7.76 23.00
C MET A 214 27.89 -7.02 24.16
N MET A 215 27.27 -7.11 25.34
CA MET A 215 27.88 -6.79 26.63
C MET A 215 28.87 -7.86 27.01
#